data_a3e1b8258fc70803b21f2018ea98e121
#
_entry.id   a3e1b8258fc70803b21f2018ea98e121
#
_cell.length_a   1.000
_cell.length_b   1.000
_cell.length_c   1.000
_cell.angle_alpha   90.00
_cell.angle_beta   90.00
_cell.angle_gamma   90.00
#
_symmetry.space_group_name_H-M   'P 1'
#
loop_
_entity.id
_entity.type
_entity.pdbx_description
1 polymer ?
#
loop_
_entity_poly.entity_id
_entity_poly.type
_entity_poly.pdbx_seq_one_letter_code
_entity_poly.pdbx_strand_id
1 'polypeptide(L)'
;ENIGEIIACYKPQQAAVEQVFVNVNPAATLMLGQARGAAVAALVMRGLPVYEYTALQVKQAVVGQGKAAKEQVQDMVVRMLGLSAKPQSDAADGLAVALTHALRNQGLAARLNPNGLKIKGGRFQPHDK
;
A
#
# COMPACT_ATOMS: atom_id res chain seq x y z
N GLU A 1 -5.58 -0.76 19.75
CA GLU A 1 -4.77 0.31 19.17
C GLU A 1 -5.50 0.87 17.97
N ASN A 2 -5.69 2.15 17.91
CA ASN A 2 -6.47 2.73 16.83
C ASN A 2 -5.59 3.51 15.84
N ILE A 3 -6.15 3.73 14.65
CA ILE A 3 -5.45 4.39 13.56
C ILE A 3 -5.01 5.80 13.94
N GLY A 4 -5.87 6.51 14.69
CA GLY A 4 -5.54 7.87 15.11
C GLY A 4 -4.29 7.94 15.98
N GLU A 5 -4.11 6.98 16.87
CA GLU A 5 -2.93 6.92 17.71
C GLU A 5 -1.67 6.65 16.91
N ILE A 6 -1.79 5.75 15.93
CA ILE A 6 -0.66 5.42 15.04
C ILE A 6 -0.26 6.65 14.24
N ILE A 7 -1.23 7.36 13.68
CA ILE A 7 -0.96 8.57 12.90
C ILE A 7 -0.27 9.62 13.78
N ALA A 8 -0.76 9.81 14.99
CA ALA A 8 -0.18 10.80 15.91
C ALA A 8 1.24 10.44 16.30
N CYS A 9 1.51 9.14 16.46
CA CYS A 9 2.84 8.66 16.90
C CYS A 9 3.86 8.72 15.76
N TYR A 10 3.53 8.20 14.59
CA TYR A 10 4.48 8.05 13.50
C TYR A 10 4.40 9.14 12.44
N LYS A 11 3.32 9.92 12.44
CA LYS A 11 3.11 11.05 11.52
C LYS A 11 3.35 10.68 10.05
N PRO A 12 2.66 9.65 9.55
CA PRO A 12 2.79 9.28 8.15
C PRO A 12 2.24 10.38 7.25
N GLN A 13 2.72 10.43 6.03
CA GLN A 13 2.30 11.42 5.04
C GLN A 13 1.27 10.88 4.06
N GLN A 14 1.19 9.57 3.92
CA GLN A 14 0.29 8.92 2.97
C GLN A 14 -0.18 7.60 3.56
N ALA A 15 -1.29 7.10 3.05
CA ALA A 15 -1.81 5.80 3.44
C ALA A 15 -2.15 4.99 2.20
N ALA A 16 -1.96 3.69 2.28
CA ALA A 16 -2.32 2.78 1.20
C ALA A 16 -3.20 1.67 1.77
N VAL A 17 -4.23 1.31 1.02
CA VAL A 17 -5.17 0.27 1.43
C VAL A 17 -5.42 -0.69 0.28
N GLU A 18 -5.73 -1.93 0.62
CA GLU A 18 -6.12 -2.92 -0.37
C GLU A 18 -7.59 -2.76 -0.69
N GLN A 19 -7.92 -2.83 -1.99
CA GLN A 19 -9.30 -2.78 -2.44
C GLN A 19 -10.00 -4.09 -2.13
N VAL A 20 -11.16 -4.01 -1.50
CA VAL A 20 -11.95 -5.17 -1.12
C VAL A 20 -12.94 -5.50 -2.25
N PHE A 21 -12.96 -6.77 -2.67
CA PHE A 21 -13.89 -7.23 -3.67
C PHE A 21 -15.07 -7.96 -3.04
N VAL A 22 -16.20 -7.94 -3.73
CA VAL A 22 -17.39 -8.71 -3.36
C VAL A 22 -17.04 -10.18 -3.39
N ASN A 23 -17.44 -10.89 -2.32
CA ASN A 23 -17.21 -12.31 -2.23
C ASN A 23 -18.55 -13.05 -2.20
N VAL A 24 -18.50 -14.39 -2.23
CA VAL A 24 -19.72 -15.19 -2.29
C VAL A 24 -20.54 -15.14 -0.99
N ASN A 25 -19.97 -14.68 0.10
CA ASN A 25 -20.67 -14.57 1.37
C ASN A 25 -21.05 -13.11 1.62
N PRO A 26 -22.34 -12.73 1.44
CA PRO A 26 -22.73 -11.32 1.60
C PRO A 26 -22.49 -10.76 3.00
N ALA A 27 -22.63 -11.56 4.05
CA ALA A 27 -22.41 -11.08 5.41
C ALA A 27 -20.93 -10.75 5.63
N ALA A 28 -20.03 -11.62 5.17
CA ALA A 28 -18.59 -11.37 5.28
C ALA A 28 -18.18 -10.15 4.45
N THR A 29 -18.74 -10.00 3.26
CA THR A 29 -18.48 -8.85 2.41
C THR A 29 -18.92 -7.55 3.07
N LEU A 30 -20.08 -7.55 3.69
CA LEU A 30 -20.60 -6.39 4.39
C LEU A 30 -19.69 -6.01 5.57
N MET A 31 -19.29 -6.99 6.37
CA MET A 31 -18.42 -6.75 7.51
C MET A 31 -17.07 -6.17 7.08
N LEU A 32 -16.47 -6.73 6.03
CA LEU A 32 -15.21 -6.22 5.49
C LEU A 32 -15.37 -4.80 4.95
N GLY A 33 -16.48 -4.54 4.27
CA GLY A 33 -16.77 -3.21 3.76
C GLY A 33 -16.92 -2.17 4.87
N GLN A 34 -17.58 -2.55 5.96
CA GLN A 34 -17.74 -1.66 7.11
C GLN A 34 -16.41 -1.37 7.79
N ALA A 35 -15.60 -2.39 7.99
CA ALA A 35 -14.28 -2.23 8.62
C ALA A 35 -13.38 -1.36 7.74
N ARG A 36 -13.38 -1.62 6.44
CA ARG A 36 -12.59 -0.83 5.49
C ARG A 36 -13.08 0.62 5.47
N GLY A 37 -14.38 0.83 5.43
CA GLY A 37 -14.95 2.16 5.42
C GLY A 37 -14.56 2.96 6.66
N ALA A 38 -14.61 2.33 7.83
CA ALA A 38 -14.21 2.98 9.07
C ALA A 38 -12.73 3.35 9.04
N ALA A 39 -11.88 2.45 8.55
CA ALA A 39 -10.44 2.71 8.46
C ALA A 39 -10.14 3.85 7.50
N VAL A 40 -10.75 3.84 6.32
CA VAL A 40 -10.55 4.89 5.32
C VAL A 40 -11.04 6.23 5.85
N ALA A 41 -12.21 6.24 6.49
CA ALA A 41 -12.76 7.46 7.07
C ALA A 41 -11.80 8.04 8.12
N ALA A 42 -11.23 7.19 8.97
CA ALA A 42 -10.29 7.65 9.98
C ALA A 42 -9.06 8.30 9.36
N LEU A 43 -8.55 7.72 8.27
CA LEU A 43 -7.40 8.26 7.55
C LEU A 43 -7.73 9.60 6.90
N VAL A 44 -8.87 9.67 6.22
CA VAL A 44 -9.29 10.90 5.52
C VAL A 44 -9.55 12.02 6.51
N MET A 45 -10.18 11.72 7.63
CA MET A 45 -10.45 12.73 8.66
C MET A 45 -9.18 13.31 9.26
N ARG A 46 -8.08 12.61 9.15
CA ARG A 46 -6.78 13.10 9.61
C ARG A 46 -5.97 13.78 8.51
N GLY A 47 -6.60 13.98 7.35
CA GLY A 47 -5.97 14.70 6.25
C GLY A 47 -4.97 13.90 5.44
N LEU A 48 -4.98 12.58 5.56
CA LEU A 48 -4.04 11.73 4.82
C LEU A 48 -4.59 11.38 3.44
N PRO A 49 -3.80 11.56 2.38
CA PRO A 49 -4.15 10.99 1.08
C PRO A 49 -4.16 9.46 1.18
N VAL A 50 -5.19 8.83 0.63
CA VAL A 50 -5.36 7.39 0.67
C VAL A 50 -5.29 6.85 -0.75
N TYR A 51 -4.43 5.86 -0.97
CA TYR A 51 -4.23 5.20 -2.26
C TYR A 51 -4.72 3.76 -2.17
N GLU A 52 -5.41 3.31 -3.21
CA GLU A 52 -5.99 1.98 -3.23
C GLU A 52 -5.28 1.09 -4.23
N TYR A 53 -5.07 -0.17 -3.85
CA TYR A 53 -4.45 -1.17 -4.72
C TYR A 53 -5.22 -2.47 -4.67
N THR A 54 -5.36 -3.13 -5.81
CA THR A 54 -5.99 -4.45 -5.88
C THR A 54 -4.99 -5.53 -5.46
N ALA A 55 -5.50 -6.70 -5.10
CA ALA A 55 -4.64 -7.84 -4.82
C ALA A 55 -3.73 -8.17 -6.00
N LEU A 56 -4.27 -8.06 -7.22
CA LEU A 56 -3.48 -8.29 -8.42
C LEU A 56 -2.32 -7.31 -8.53
N GLN A 57 -2.58 -6.04 -8.28
CA GLN A 57 -1.54 -5.01 -8.32
C GLN A 57 -0.45 -5.27 -7.30
N VAL A 58 -0.83 -5.70 -6.10
CA VAL A 58 0.14 -6.03 -5.05
C VAL A 58 1.02 -7.20 -5.48
N LYS A 59 0.43 -8.26 -6.00
CA LYS A 59 1.20 -9.42 -6.47
C LYS A 59 2.16 -9.04 -7.59
N GLN A 60 1.68 -8.25 -8.54
CA GLN A 60 2.52 -7.81 -9.65
C GLN A 60 3.67 -6.91 -9.19
N ALA A 61 3.40 -6.02 -8.25
CA ALA A 61 4.43 -5.11 -7.77
C ALA A 61 5.48 -5.81 -6.91
N VAL A 62 5.05 -6.68 -6.01
CA VAL A 62 5.94 -7.30 -5.03
C VAL A 62 6.67 -8.51 -5.62
N VAL A 63 5.97 -9.38 -6.34
CA VAL A 63 6.55 -10.61 -6.88
C VAL A 63 6.84 -10.50 -8.37
N GLY A 64 6.11 -9.67 -9.08
CA GLY A 64 6.22 -9.53 -10.53
C GLY A 64 5.25 -10.40 -11.30
N GLN A 65 4.37 -11.13 -10.63
CA GLN A 65 3.41 -12.02 -11.26
C GLN A 65 2.05 -11.88 -10.60
N GLY A 66 1.02 -11.62 -11.40
CA GLY A 66 -0.33 -11.49 -10.87
C GLY A 66 -0.91 -12.78 -10.31
N LYS A 67 -0.32 -13.93 -10.67
CA LYS A 67 -0.75 -15.25 -10.19
C LYS A 67 0.08 -15.76 -9.02
N ALA A 68 0.88 -14.90 -8.39
CA ALA A 68 1.70 -15.31 -7.27
C ALA A 68 0.84 -15.78 -6.11
N ALA A 69 1.33 -16.81 -5.40
CA ALA A 69 0.68 -17.28 -4.19
C ALA A 69 0.92 -16.30 -3.05
N LYS A 70 0.02 -16.33 -2.06
CA LYS A 70 0.13 -15.47 -0.90
C LYS A 70 1.48 -15.64 -0.19
N GLU A 71 1.94 -16.88 -0.07
CA GLU A 71 3.22 -17.19 0.58
C GLU A 71 4.39 -16.56 -0.16
N GLN A 72 4.33 -16.50 -1.48
CA GLN A 72 5.37 -15.86 -2.28
C GLN A 72 5.43 -14.35 -2.00
N VAL A 73 4.26 -13.72 -1.86
CA VAL A 73 4.20 -12.30 -1.52
C VAL A 73 4.80 -12.07 -0.14
N GLN A 74 4.42 -12.88 0.84
CA GLN A 74 4.92 -12.75 2.20
C GLN A 74 6.44 -12.94 2.26
N ASP A 75 6.95 -13.96 1.55
CA ASP A 75 8.40 -14.22 1.53
C ASP A 75 9.15 -13.06 0.89
N MET A 76 8.61 -12.47 -0.16
CA MET A 76 9.24 -11.34 -0.81
C MET A 76 9.24 -10.10 0.09
N VAL A 77 8.16 -9.89 0.85
CA VAL A 77 8.09 -8.79 1.83
C VAL A 77 9.22 -8.93 2.85
N VAL A 78 9.42 -10.15 3.38
CA VAL A 78 10.51 -10.41 4.33
C VAL A 78 11.86 -10.05 3.71
N ARG A 79 12.09 -10.47 2.48
CA ARG A 79 13.36 -10.22 1.80
C ARG A 79 13.58 -8.74 1.49
N MET A 80 12.55 -8.08 0.98
CA MET A 80 12.68 -6.67 0.58
C MET A 80 12.90 -5.75 1.76
N LEU A 81 12.28 -6.07 2.89
CA LEU A 81 12.39 -5.24 4.09
C LEU A 81 13.50 -5.72 5.03
N GLY A 82 14.16 -6.82 4.71
CA GLY A 82 15.23 -7.36 5.56
C GLY A 82 14.75 -7.79 6.93
N LEU A 83 13.55 -8.37 7.02
CA LEU A 83 12.99 -8.76 8.30
C LEU A 83 13.67 -10.00 8.85
N SER A 84 13.86 -10.05 10.16
CA SER A 84 14.50 -11.20 10.82
C SER A 84 13.57 -12.40 10.94
N ALA A 85 12.27 -12.19 10.84
CA ALA A 85 11.27 -13.25 10.94
C ALA A 85 10.06 -12.89 10.11
N LYS A 86 9.28 -13.91 9.75
CA LYS A 86 8.05 -13.72 8.97
C LYS A 86 6.99 -13.09 9.86
N PRO A 87 6.42 -11.94 9.45
CA PRO A 87 5.38 -11.32 10.26
C PRO A 87 4.09 -12.11 10.22
N GLN A 88 3.19 -11.82 11.14
CA GLN A 88 1.85 -12.35 11.14
C GLN A 88 1.16 -11.99 9.82
N SER A 89 0.24 -12.85 9.36
CA SER A 89 -0.36 -12.75 8.03
C SER A 89 -0.96 -11.38 7.74
N ASP A 90 -1.74 -10.84 8.68
CA ASP A 90 -2.38 -9.53 8.46
C ASP A 90 -1.34 -8.41 8.38
N ALA A 91 -0.31 -8.49 9.19
CA ALA A 91 0.78 -7.53 9.14
C ALA A 91 1.55 -7.63 7.82
N ALA A 92 1.77 -8.85 7.34
CA ALA A 92 2.43 -9.06 6.05
C ALA A 92 1.60 -8.48 4.91
N ASP A 93 0.28 -8.62 4.96
CA ASP A 93 -0.60 -8.05 3.96
C ASP A 93 -0.50 -6.52 3.94
N GLY A 94 -0.51 -5.90 5.10
CA GLY A 94 -0.37 -4.45 5.20
C GLY A 94 0.99 -3.97 4.68
N LEU A 95 2.05 -4.68 5.01
CA LEU A 95 3.39 -4.36 4.51
C LEU A 95 3.46 -4.51 3.00
N ALA A 96 2.80 -5.53 2.44
CA ALA A 96 2.79 -5.72 0.99
C ALA A 96 2.10 -4.56 0.28
N VAL A 97 1.01 -4.05 0.81
CA VAL A 97 0.31 -2.90 0.23
C VAL A 97 1.20 -1.65 0.33
N ALA A 98 1.85 -1.45 1.45
CA ALA A 98 2.75 -0.31 1.63
C ALA A 98 3.93 -0.38 0.66
N LEU A 99 4.51 -1.56 0.49
CA LEU A 99 5.58 -1.78 -0.49
C LEU A 99 5.11 -1.51 -1.91
N THR A 100 3.90 -1.95 -2.25
CA THR A 100 3.33 -1.69 -3.57
C THR A 100 3.28 -0.20 -3.85
N HIS A 101 2.81 0.57 -2.88
CA HIS A 101 2.74 2.01 -3.02
C HIS A 101 4.13 2.62 -3.22
N ALA A 102 5.10 2.21 -2.40
CA ALA A 102 6.46 2.71 -2.51
C ALA A 102 7.10 2.35 -3.85
N LEU A 103 6.93 1.11 -4.30
CA LEU A 103 7.51 0.64 -5.56
C LEU A 103 6.88 1.34 -6.76
N ARG A 104 5.57 1.55 -6.74
CA ARG A 104 4.90 2.25 -7.84
C ARG A 104 5.33 3.71 -7.90
N ASN A 105 5.51 4.35 -6.77
CA ASN A 105 6.01 5.71 -6.74
C ASN A 105 7.44 5.79 -7.23
N GLN A 106 8.30 4.87 -6.82
CA GLN A 106 9.68 4.81 -7.31
C GLN A 106 9.73 4.53 -8.80
N GLY A 107 8.92 3.58 -9.26
CA GLY A 107 8.85 3.25 -10.67
C GLY A 107 8.40 4.43 -11.51
N LEU A 108 7.39 5.15 -11.05
CA LEU A 108 6.93 6.34 -11.74
C LEU A 108 8.00 7.43 -11.72
N ALA A 109 8.62 7.66 -10.58
CA ALA A 109 9.69 8.65 -10.47
C ALA A 109 10.84 8.33 -11.39
N ALA A 110 11.25 7.06 -11.45
CA ALA A 110 12.34 6.63 -12.33
C ALA A 110 11.98 6.83 -13.80
N ARG A 111 10.75 6.55 -14.19
CA ARG A 111 10.29 6.71 -15.56
C ARG A 111 10.17 8.18 -15.96
N LEU A 112 9.75 9.01 -15.04
CA LEU A 112 9.57 10.44 -15.29
C LEU A 112 10.83 11.26 -15.02
N ASN A 113 11.81 10.63 -14.40
CA ASN A 113 13.04 11.31 -13.99
C ASN A 113 14.29 10.55 -14.46
N PRO A 114 14.37 10.17 -15.72
CA PRO A 114 15.54 9.43 -16.19
C PRO A 114 16.83 10.25 -16.14
N ASN A 115 16.73 11.56 -16.13
CA ASN A 115 17.87 12.47 -16.18
C ASN A 115 17.90 13.44 -15.01
N GLY A 116 17.34 13.03 -13.88
CA GLY A 116 17.36 13.88 -12.71
C GLY A 116 16.20 14.84 -12.57
N LEU A 117 15.13 14.63 -13.33
CA LEU A 117 13.92 15.42 -13.15
C LEU A 117 13.38 15.23 -11.73
N LYS A 118 12.79 16.29 -11.19
CA LYS A 118 12.35 16.27 -9.80
C LYS A 118 10.84 16.19 -9.70
N ILE A 119 10.37 15.52 -8.67
CA ILE A 119 8.97 15.50 -8.31
C ILE A 119 8.81 16.32 -7.04
N LYS A 120 8.02 17.36 -7.11
CA LYS A 120 7.70 18.20 -5.95
C LYS A 120 6.25 18.04 -5.59
N GLY A 121 6.02 17.75 -4.31
CA GLY A 121 4.67 17.61 -3.81
C GLY A 121 3.88 16.56 -4.56
N GLY A 122 4.54 15.48 -4.98
CA GLY A 122 3.90 14.44 -5.76
C GLY A 122 3.60 14.80 -7.19
N ARG A 123 4.07 15.93 -7.65
CA ARG A 123 3.81 16.40 -9.02
C ARG A 123 5.11 16.40 -9.81
N PHE A 124 5.06 15.83 -11.00
CA PHE A 124 6.19 15.84 -11.91
C PHE A 124 6.53 17.28 -12.34
N GLN A 125 7.80 17.61 -12.35
CA GLN A 125 8.27 18.89 -12.84
C GLN A 125 9.36 18.68 -13.89
N PRO A 126 9.33 19.43 -14.99
CA PRO A 126 10.37 19.33 -15.98
C PRO A 126 11.73 19.65 -15.40
N HIS A 127 12.74 19.01 -15.95
CA HIS A 127 14.11 19.09 -15.46
C HIS A 127 14.67 20.51 -15.54
N ASP A 128 14.33 21.22 -16.56
CA ASP A 128 14.87 22.54 -16.84
C ASP A 128 14.10 23.68 -16.18
N LYS A 129 13.26 23.36 -15.23
CA LYS A 129 12.41 24.37 -14.61
C LYS A 129 12.55 24.43 -13.13
#